data_ce73ec14120d5364df2a2c37a6973d21
#
_entry.id   ce73ec14120d5364df2a2c37a6973d21
#
_cell.length_a   1.000
_cell.length_b   1.000
_cell.length_c   1.000
_cell.angle_alpha   90.00
_cell.angle_beta   90.00
_cell.angle_gamma   90.00
#
_symmetry.space_group_name_H-M   'P 1'
#
loop_
_entity.id
_entity.type
_entity.pdbx_description
1 polymer ?
#
loop_
_entity_poly.entity_id
_entity_poly.type
_entity_poly.pdbx_seq_one_letter_code
_entity_poly.pdbx_strand_id
1 'polypeptide(L)'
;SPNDTPSIWVYSPGEGARKWQECLDENVMLLGWDDMENFRDYETRQDIVERLREVYGNTENAYTNDSLAIWQFCREMRPGDIVYVKRGLTLIVGRGVVKGGYTYNGERYEYKNSRAVEWTHSGEWEYPKKLPMKTLTRINDYKEMVERLEGLFDPQEIIEQLSFNMPTVIEGIKKTGLLYEDKLI
;
A
#
# COMPACT_ATOMS: atom_id res chain seq x y z
N SER A 1 22.06 -1.83 9.72
CA SER A 1 22.95 -1.22 8.72
C SER A 1 22.25 -0.01 8.10
N PRO A 2 23.01 0.91 7.50
CA PRO A 2 22.43 2.06 6.80
C PRO A 2 21.42 1.66 5.72
N ASN A 3 21.47 0.40 5.25
CA ASN A 3 20.60 -0.15 4.23
C ASN A 3 19.32 -0.77 4.82
N ASP A 4 19.15 -0.74 6.14
CA ASP A 4 18.00 -1.36 6.80
C ASP A 4 16.82 -0.41 7.00
N THR A 5 16.95 0.85 6.55
CA THR A 5 15.84 1.79 6.58
C THR A 5 14.72 1.28 5.67
N PRO A 6 13.51 1.07 6.21
CA PRO A 6 12.40 0.60 5.37
C PRO A 6 12.09 1.56 4.24
N SER A 7 11.80 1.03 3.08
CA SER A 7 11.16 1.82 2.03
C SER A 7 9.69 2.03 2.39
N ILE A 8 9.17 3.17 1.97
CA ILE A 8 7.78 3.56 2.22
C ILE A 8 7.11 3.71 0.86
N TRP A 9 5.98 3.04 0.72
CA TRP A 9 5.28 2.93 -0.56
C TRP A 9 3.86 3.46 -0.45
N VAL A 10 3.40 4.13 -1.51
CA VAL A 10 1.98 4.40 -1.76
C VAL A 10 1.54 3.46 -2.87
N TYR A 11 0.45 2.74 -2.64
CA TYR A 11 0.01 1.62 -3.46
C TYR A 11 -1.49 1.71 -3.75
N SER A 12 -1.87 1.48 -5.00
CA SER A 12 -3.26 1.34 -5.41
C SER A 12 -3.56 -0.11 -5.79
N PRO A 13 -4.44 -0.80 -5.05
CA PRO A 13 -4.84 -2.18 -5.38
C PRO A 13 -5.88 -2.21 -6.51
N GLY A 14 -5.42 -1.95 -7.72
CA GLY A 14 -6.28 -1.80 -8.89
C GLY A 14 -6.96 -0.44 -8.95
N GLU A 15 -7.64 -0.17 -10.06
CA GLU A 15 -8.37 1.08 -10.24
C GLU A 15 -9.48 1.21 -9.21
N GLY A 16 -9.55 2.39 -8.56
CA GLY A 16 -10.53 2.62 -7.51
C GLY A 16 -10.37 1.72 -6.29
N ALA A 17 -9.17 1.14 -6.10
CA ALA A 17 -8.87 0.18 -5.03
C ALA A 17 -9.78 -1.06 -5.07
N ARG A 18 -10.21 -1.48 -6.27
CA ARG A 18 -11.16 -2.60 -6.42
C ARG A 18 -10.65 -3.94 -5.87
N LYS A 19 -9.35 -4.09 -5.71
CA LYS A 19 -8.75 -5.31 -5.16
C LYS A 19 -8.46 -5.21 -3.66
N TRP A 20 -8.82 -4.11 -3.02
CA TRP A 20 -8.49 -3.91 -1.61
C TRP A 20 -9.05 -5.00 -0.70
N GLN A 21 -10.31 -5.41 -0.89
CA GLN A 21 -10.91 -6.45 -0.06
C GLN A 21 -10.18 -7.78 -0.19
N GLU A 22 -9.79 -8.18 -1.41
CA GLU A 22 -8.98 -9.40 -1.60
C GLU A 22 -7.63 -9.29 -0.89
N CYS A 23 -6.99 -8.12 -0.96
CA CYS A 23 -5.74 -7.88 -0.25
C CYS A 23 -5.89 -8.07 1.25
N LEU A 24 -6.96 -7.54 1.83
CA LEU A 24 -7.27 -7.70 3.25
C LEU A 24 -7.54 -9.15 3.62
N ASP A 25 -8.37 -9.83 2.85
CA ASP A 25 -8.79 -11.21 3.13
C ASP A 25 -7.63 -12.18 3.07
N GLU A 26 -6.69 -11.96 2.16
CA GLU A 26 -5.56 -12.87 1.93
C GLU A 26 -4.25 -12.39 2.55
N ASN A 27 -4.23 -11.22 3.19
CA ASN A 27 -3.02 -10.60 3.76
C ASN A 27 -1.90 -10.44 2.73
N VAL A 28 -2.23 -9.85 1.59
CA VAL A 28 -1.30 -9.64 0.48
C VAL A 28 -1.46 -8.27 -0.15
N MET A 29 -0.41 -7.81 -0.83
CA MET A 29 -0.52 -6.85 -1.93
C MET A 29 -0.69 -7.64 -3.21
N LEU A 30 -1.48 -7.11 -4.13
CA LEU A 30 -1.71 -7.71 -5.45
C LEU A 30 -1.33 -6.72 -6.54
N LEU A 31 -0.70 -7.21 -7.60
CA LEU A 31 -0.34 -6.40 -8.76
C LEU A 31 -0.79 -7.09 -10.04
N GLY A 32 -1.28 -6.29 -10.99
CA GLY A 32 -1.73 -6.77 -12.29
C GLY A 32 -0.60 -7.05 -13.26
N TRP A 33 -0.79 -6.68 -14.53
CA TRP A 33 0.10 -7.04 -15.64
C TRP A 33 0.26 -8.55 -15.79
N ASP A 34 -0.86 -9.27 -15.74
CA ASP A 34 -0.86 -10.74 -15.75
C ASP A 34 -0.28 -11.34 -17.03
N ASP A 35 -0.40 -10.62 -18.16
CA ASP A 35 0.18 -11.07 -19.44
C ASP A 35 1.71 -11.02 -19.44
N MET A 36 2.32 -10.41 -18.44
CA MET A 36 3.76 -10.42 -18.24
C MET A 36 4.26 -11.70 -17.57
N GLU A 37 3.35 -12.53 -17.08
CA GLU A 37 3.65 -13.75 -16.34
C GLU A 37 4.53 -13.50 -15.11
N ASN A 38 5.48 -14.36 -14.83
CA ASN A 38 6.34 -14.26 -13.65
C ASN A 38 7.36 -13.13 -13.83
N PHE A 39 7.30 -12.12 -12.98
CA PHE A 39 8.20 -10.96 -13.07
C PHE A 39 9.67 -11.33 -12.85
N ARG A 40 9.96 -12.44 -12.20
CA ARG A 40 11.35 -12.90 -11.99
C ARG A 40 12.05 -13.34 -13.27
N ASP A 41 11.30 -13.58 -14.33
CA ASP A 41 11.87 -13.94 -15.62
C ASP A 41 12.62 -12.79 -16.30
N TYR A 42 12.44 -11.57 -15.79
CA TYR A 42 13.08 -10.36 -16.32
C TYR A 42 14.29 -9.98 -15.46
N GLU A 43 15.47 -10.01 -16.05
CA GLU A 43 16.72 -9.70 -15.34
C GLU A 43 16.98 -8.19 -15.21
N THR A 44 16.44 -7.40 -16.14
CA THR A 44 16.61 -5.95 -16.16
C THR A 44 15.27 -5.24 -16.36
N ARG A 45 15.21 -3.98 -15.96
CA ARG A 45 14.05 -3.14 -16.23
C ARG A 45 13.82 -2.97 -17.73
N GLN A 46 14.89 -2.91 -18.53
CA GLN A 46 14.79 -2.81 -19.99
C GLN A 46 14.10 -4.05 -20.59
N ASP A 47 14.38 -5.24 -20.06
CA ASP A 47 13.70 -6.46 -20.49
C ASP A 47 12.18 -6.36 -20.25
N ILE A 48 11.77 -5.75 -19.14
CA ILE A 48 10.37 -5.51 -18.83
C ILE A 48 9.76 -4.56 -19.86
N VAL A 49 10.43 -3.45 -20.18
CA VAL A 49 9.96 -2.49 -21.18
C VAL A 49 9.75 -3.17 -22.53
N GLU A 50 10.71 -3.95 -22.98
CA GLU A 50 10.64 -4.68 -24.26
C GLU A 50 9.46 -5.63 -24.28
N ARG A 51 9.24 -6.38 -23.19
CA ARG A 51 8.11 -7.31 -23.12
C ARG A 51 6.76 -6.58 -23.05
N LEU A 52 6.68 -5.47 -22.32
CA LEU A 52 5.48 -4.62 -22.29
C LEU A 52 5.09 -4.14 -23.69
N ARG A 53 6.07 -3.74 -24.50
CA ARG A 53 5.84 -3.33 -25.88
C ARG A 53 5.29 -4.47 -26.73
N GLU A 54 5.84 -5.67 -26.58
CA GLU A 54 5.36 -6.85 -27.30
C GLU A 54 3.93 -7.23 -26.91
N VAL A 55 3.66 -7.27 -25.60
CA VAL A 55 2.39 -7.74 -25.04
C VAL A 55 1.27 -6.74 -25.28
N TYR A 56 1.52 -5.46 -25.07
CA TYR A 56 0.51 -4.40 -25.15
C TYR A 56 0.56 -3.62 -26.46
N GLY A 57 1.48 -3.96 -27.37
CA GLY A 57 1.43 -3.58 -28.77
C GLY A 57 1.81 -2.14 -29.10
N ASN A 58 2.22 -1.32 -28.16
CA ASN A 58 2.66 0.06 -28.40
C ASN A 58 4.18 0.15 -28.34
N THR A 59 4.84 -0.08 -29.48
CA THR A 59 6.29 -0.14 -29.58
C THR A 59 6.99 1.21 -29.34
N GLU A 60 6.27 2.32 -29.42
CA GLU A 60 6.82 3.66 -29.17
C GLU A 60 6.64 4.11 -27.72
N ASN A 61 5.79 3.42 -26.96
CA ASN A 61 5.59 3.75 -25.55
C ASN A 61 6.84 3.39 -24.75
N ALA A 62 7.29 4.32 -23.93
CA ALA A 62 8.45 4.11 -23.06
C ALA A 62 8.13 3.18 -21.88
N TYR A 63 6.86 3.03 -21.51
CA TYR A 63 6.39 2.24 -20.36
C TYR A 63 7.18 2.53 -19.08
N THR A 64 7.48 3.79 -18.85
CA THR A 64 8.33 4.22 -17.73
C THR A 64 7.72 3.86 -16.38
N ASN A 65 6.45 4.22 -16.17
CA ASN A 65 5.78 3.96 -14.89
C ASN A 65 5.43 2.49 -14.71
N ASP A 66 4.97 1.81 -15.77
CA ASP A 66 4.60 0.39 -15.72
C ASP A 66 5.81 -0.48 -15.42
N SER A 67 6.91 -0.28 -16.15
CA SER A 67 8.14 -1.05 -15.95
C SER A 67 8.75 -0.80 -14.57
N LEU A 68 8.66 0.44 -14.08
CA LEU A 68 9.15 0.79 -12.75
C LEU A 68 8.32 0.09 -11.67
N ALA A 69 7.00 0.11 -11.77
CA ALA A 69 6.12 -0.56 -10.80
C ALA A 69 6.42 -2.07 -10.74
N ILE A 70 6.53 -2.72 -11.89
CA ILE A 70 6.84 -4.15 -11.98
C ILE A 70 8.20 -4.45 -11.36
N TRP A 71 9.22 -3.68 -11.73
CA TRP A 71 10.57 -3.84 -11.21
C TRP A 71 10.64 -3.64 -9.70
N GLN A 72 10.05 -2.54 -9.21
CA GLN A 72 10.04 -2.22 -7.78
C GLN A 72 9.30 -3.27 -6.97
N PHE A 73 8.15 -3.71 -7.43
CA PHE A 73 7.36 -4.73 -6.75
C PHE A 73 8.10 -6.06 -6.64
N CYS A 74 8.81 -6.45 -7.68
CA CYS A 74 9.53 -7.72 -7.72
C CYS A 74 10.92 -7.64 -7.06
N ARG A 75 11.68 -6.57 -7.35
CA ARG A 75 13.12 -6.53 -7.05
C ARG A 75 13.52 -5.58 -5.92
N GLU A 76 12.78 -4.51 -5.70
CA GLU A 76 13.18 -3.49 -4.72
C GLU A 76 12.43 -3.57 -3.40
N MET A 77 11.15 -3.89 -3.43
CA MET A 77 10.35 -4.03 -2.24
C MET A 77 10.85 -5.19 -1.38
N ARG A 78 10.92 -4.98 -0.06
CA ARG A 78 11.48 -5.95 0.88
C ARG A 78 10.62 -6.11 2.11
N PRO A 79 10.69 -7.26 2.79
CA PRO A 79 10.09 -7.41 4.12
C PRO A 79 10.54 -6.28 5.07
N GLY A 80 9.60 -5.75 5.82
CA GLY A 80 9.82 -4.58 6.69
C GLY A 80 9.42 -3.26 6.08
N ASP A 81 9.22 -3.20 4.77
CA ASP A 81 8.75 -1.98 4.11
C ASP A 81 7.33 -1.63 4.55
N ILE A 82 7.03 -0.33 4.56
CA ILE A 82 5.73 0.20 4.94
C ILE A 82 4.92 0.49 3.67
N VAL A 83 3.65 0.12 3.69
CA VAL A 83 2.73 0.35 2.56
C VAL A 83 1.53 1.15 3.02
N TYR A 84 1.28 2.27 2.37
CA TYR A 84 0.04 3.03 2.49
C TYR A 84 -0.82 2.75 1.26
N VAL A 85 -2.06 2.38 1.48
CA VAL A 85 -3.00 2.00 0.42
C VAL A 85 -3.92 3.16 0.12
N LYS A 86 -3.96 3.56 -1.14
CA LYS A 86 -4.82 4.67 -1.59
C LYS A 86 -6.03 4.18 -2.37
N ARG A 87 -7.10 4.99 -2.29
CA ARG A 87 -8.24 4.93 -3.20
C ARG A 87 -8.42 6.31 -3.82
N GLY A 88 -8.13 6.43 -5.12
CA GLY A 88 -8.07 7.73 -5.78
C GLY A 88 -6.88 8.56 -5.30
N LEU A 89 -7.02 9.89 -5.31
CA LEU A 89 -5.91 10.81 -5.07
C LEU A 89 -5.92 11.46 -3.69
N THR A 90 -6.98 11.26 -2.90
CA THR A 90 -7.15 11.98 -1.63
C THR A 90 -7.58 11.09 -0.46
N LEU A 91 -7.67 9.78 -0.66
CA LEU A 91 -8.12 8.87 0.39
C LEU A 91 -7.12 7.75 0.61
N ILE A 92 -6.76 7.53 1.87
CA ILE A 92 -5.99 6.38 2.34
C ILE A 92 -6.99 5.40 2.95
N VAL A 93 -6.90 4.14 2.58
CA VAL A 93 -7.81 3.09 3.06
C VAL A 93 -7.11 2.01 3.88
N GLY A 94 -5.79 2.03 3.94
CA GLY A 94 -5.04 1.05 4.71
C GLY A 94 -3.57 1.38 4.87
N ARG A 95 -2.96 0.67 5.81
CA ARG A 95 -1.53 0.70 6.08
C ARG A 95 -1.09 -0.70 6.48
N GLY A 96 0.09 -1.09 6.05
CA GLY A 96 0.63 -2.40 6.39
C GLY A 96 2.14 -2.46 6.31
N VAL A 97 2.66 -3.63 6.66
CA VAL A 97 4.08 -3.94 6.64
C VAL A 97 4.31 -5.15 5.75
N VAL A 98 5.19 -5.03 4.78
CA VAL A 98 5.56 -6.15 3.89
C VAL A 98 6.22 -7.25 4.71
N LYS A 99 5.76 -8.48 4.54
CA LYS A 99 6.26 -9.65 5.27
C LYS A 99 6.96 -10.68 4.42
N GLY A 100 6.70 -10.70 3.12
CA GLY A 100 7.25 -11.73 2.23
C GLY A 100 7.83 -11.20 0.94
N GLY A 101 8.49 -12.10 0.22
CA GLY A 101 9.02 -11.83 -1.10
C GLY A 101 7.94 -11.86 -2.18
N TYR A 102 8.34 -11.51 -3.39
CA TYR A 102 7.47 -11.58 -4.55
C TYR A 102 7.07 -13.03 -4.85
N THR A 103 5.78 -13.22 -5.16
CA THR A 103 5.22 -14.51 -5.56
C THR A 103 4.34 -14.35 -6.80
N TYR A 104 4.49 -15.24 -7.75
CA TYR A 104 3.62 -15.38 -8.91
C TYR A 104 2.73 -16.61 -8.72
N ASN A 105 1.41 -16.42 -8.88
CA ASN A 105 0.45 -17.52 -8.85
C ASN A 105 -0.39 -17.51 -10.13
N GLY A 106 0.01 -18.34 -11.11
CA GLY A 106 -0.65 -18.46 -12.40
C GLY A 106 -2.08 -19.01 -12.33
N GLU A 107 -2.47 -19.63 -11.20
CA GLU A 107 -3.81 -20.19 -11.01
C GLU A 107 -4.84 -19.15 -10.57
N ARG A 108 -4.40 -17.97 -10.10
CA ARG A 108 -5.35 -16.90 -9.79
C ARG A 108 -6.04 -16.43 -11.08
N TYR A 109 -7.29 -16.03 -10.95
CA TYR A 109 -8.07 -15.52 -12.08
C TYR A 109 -7.46 -14.25 -12.68
N GLU A 110 -7.05 -13.31 -11.81
CA GLU A 110 -6.37 -12.07 -12.20
C GLU A 110 -5.53 -11.57 -11.02
N TYR A 111 -4.69 -10.56 -11.26
CA TYR A 111 -3.78 -10.02 -10.25
C TYR A 111 -2.93 -11.15 -9.65
N LYS A 112 -2.20 -11.80 -10.54
CA LYS A 112 -1.46 -13.04 -10.24
C LYS A 112 -0.16 -12.81 -9.46
N ASN A 113 0.25 -11.55 -9.31
CA ASN A 113 1.49 -11.17 -8.65
C ASN A 113 1.18 -10.67 -7.24
N SER A 114 1.90 -11.17 -6.25
CA SER A 114 1.60 -10.85 -4.86
C SER A 114 2.82 -10.75 -3.97
N ARG A 115 2.64 -10.10 -2.82
CA ARG A 115 3.54 -10.12 -1.67
C ARG A 115 2.74 -10.22 -0.40
N ALA A 116 3.21 -11.03 0.54
CA ALA A 116 2.58 -11.11 1.86
C ALA A 116 2.75 -9.78 2.60
N VAL A 117 1.67 -9.30 3.19
CA VAL A 117 1.62 -8.05 3.96
C VAL A 117 0.82 -8.27 5.23
N GLU A 118 1.30 -7.74 6.33
CA GLU A 118 0.51 -7.61 7.55
C GLU A 118 -0.18 -6.25 7.52
N TRP A 119 -1.50 -6.25 7.32
CA TRP A 119 -2.29 -5.02 7.33
C TRP A 119 -2.53 -4.60 8.78
N THR A 120 -1.96 -3.45 9.15
CA THR A 120 -2.07 -2.93 10.51
C THR A 120 -3.28 -2.03 10.69
N HIS A 121 -3.74 -1.41 9.62
CA HIS A 121 -4.88 -0.48 9.63
C HIS A 121 -5.73 -0.67 8.39
N SER A 122 -7.04 -0.59 8.55
CA SER A 122 -8.02 -0.58 7.47
C SER A 122 -9.16 0.35 7.85
N GLY A 123 -9.53 1.24 6.94
CA GLY A 123 -10.57 2.25 7.18
C GLY A 123 -10.54 3.32 6.11
N GLU A 124 -10.83 4.54 6.50
CA GLU A 124 -10.79 5.68 5.58
C GLU A 124 -10.18 6.88 6.30
N TRP A 125 -9.14 7.45 5.72
CA TRP A 125 -8.45 8.64 6.19
C TRP A 125 -8.28 9.60 5.04
N GLU A 126 -8.79 10.81 5.19
CA GLU A 126 -8.61 11.85 4.17
C GLU A 126 -7.16 12.34 4.17
N TYR A 127 -6.54 12.32 3.00
CA TYR A 127 -5.22 12.89 2.80
C TYR A 127 -5.36 14.35 2.33
N PRO A 128 -4.70 15.33 3.00
CA PRO A 128 -4.97 16.76 2.76
C PRO A 128 -4.39 17.34 1.47
N LYS A 129 -3.62 16.57 0.73
CA LYS A 129 -3.03 16.95 -0.55
C LYS A 129 -3.35 15.88 -1.58
N LYS A 130 -2.69 15.90 -2.74
CA LYS A 130 -2.83 14.85 -3.74
C LYS A 130 -1.79 13.75 -3.54
N LEU A 131 -2.26 12.51 -3.54
CA LEU A 131 -1.42 11.32 -3.56
C LEU A 131 -0.86 11.10 -4.97
N PRO A 132 0.24 10.34 -5.12
CA PRO A 132 0.75 9.98 -6.44
C PRO A 132 -0.30 9.26 -7.28
N MET A 133 -0.29 9.52 -8.60
CA MET A 133 -1.22 8.87 -9.52
C MET A 133 -0.81 7.45 -9.88
N LYS A 134 0.47 7.12 -9.77
CA LYS A 134 1.00 5.79 -10.16
C LYS A 134 0.45 4.68 -9.25
N THR A 135 0.41 3.47 -9.79
CA THR A 135 0.00 2.28 -9.04
C THR A 135 0.90 2.00 -7.84
N LEU A 136 2.18 2.25 -7.98
CA LEU A 136 3.18 2.03 -6.92
C LEU A 136 4.22 3.15 -6.95
N THR A 137 4.44 3.78 -5.80
CA THR A 137 5.40 4.88 -5.67
C THR A 137 6.19 4.73 -4.37
N ARG A 138 7.50 4.70 -4.47
CA ARG A 138 8.39 4.81 -3.32
C ARG A 138 8.48 6.29 -2.93
N ILE A 139 8.19 6.62 -1.68
CA ILE A 139 8.03 8.01 -1.25
C ILE A 139 9.05 8.47 -0.22
N ASN A 140 10.10 7.70 0.06
CA ASN A 140 11.09 8.07 1.08
C ASN A 140 11.66 9.48 0.91
N ASP A 141 11.84 9.92 -0.33
CA ASP A 141 12.41 11.24 -0.61
C ASP A 141 11.39 12.38 -0.52
N TYR A 142 10.10 12.06 -0.42
CA TYR A 142 9.02 13.02 -0.25
C TYR A 142 8.68 13.19 1.23
N LYS A 143 9.57 13.83 1.96
CA LYS A 143 9.50 13.92 3.44
C LYS A 143 8.19 14.47 3.97
N GLU A 144 7.63 15.49 3.32
CA GLU A 144 6.36 16.06 3.75
C GLU A 144 5.20 15.09 3.57
N MET A 145 5.21 14.31 2.49
CA MET A 145 4.20 13.27 2.25
C MET A 145 4.29 12.18 3.32
N VAL A 146 5.50 11.73 3.63
CA VAL A 146 5.72 10.73 4.68
C VAL A 146 5.19 11.23 6.02
N GLU A 147 5.52 12.46 6.39
CA GLU A 147 5.03 13.07 7.64
C GLU A 147 3.51 13.16 7.69
N ARG A 148 2.86 13.57 6.60
CA ARG A 148 1.41 13.65 6.52
C ARG A 148 0.76 12.27 6.66
N LEU A 149 1.31 11.28 5.98
CA LEU A 149 0.79 9.91 6.04
C LEU A 149 0.95 9.31 7.44
N GLU A 150 2.13 9.45 8.04
CA GLU A 150 2.35 8.98 9.40
C GLU A 150 1.44 9.68 10.41
N GLY A 151 1.19 10.97 10.22
CA GLY A 151 0.29 11.74 11.06
C GLY A 151 -1.17 11.27 11.02
N LEU A 152 -1.62 10.69 9.90
CA LEU A 152 -2.97 10.13 9.81
C LEU A 152 -3.18 8.97 10.79
N PHE A 153 -2.11 8.30 11.15
CA PHE A 153 -2.14 7.09 12.00
C PHE A 153 -1.54 7.34 13.39
N ASP A 154 -1.43 8.59 13.79
CA ASP A 154 -0.96 8.95 15.12
C ASP A 154 -1.94 8.44 16.18
N PRO A 155 -1.46 7.71 17.22
CA PRO A 155 -2.33 7.18 18.26
C PRO A 155 -3.19 8.24 18.95
N GLN A 156 -2.65 9.43 19.15
CA GLN A 156 -3.39 10.52 19.79
C GLN A 156 -4.55 11.02 18.92
N GLU A 157 -4.35 11.17 17.63
CA GLU A 157 -5.41 11.55 16.69
C GLU A 157 -6.51 10.48 16.62
N ILE A 158 -6.14 9.21 16.65
CA ILE A 158 -7.10 8.11 16.68
C ILE A 158 -7.96 8.20 17.96
N ILE A 159 -7.35 8.44 19.10
CA ILE A 159 -8.07 8.60 20.36
C ILE A 159 -9.02 9.79 20.30
N GLU A 160 -8.58 10.93 19.79
CA GLU A 160 -9.40 12.11 19.63
C GLU A 160 -10.58 11.87 18.69
N GLN A 161 -10.38 11.19 17.56
CA GLN A 161 -11.45 10.82 16.64
C GLN A 161 -12.48 9.91 17.29
N LEU A 162 -12.03 8.89 18.03
CA LEU A 162 -12.93 7.99 18.77
C LEU A 162 -13.74 8.76 19.81
N SER A 163 -13.11 9.65 20.55
CA SER A 163 -13.79 10.49 21.56
C SER A 163 -14.84 11.39 20.94
N PHE A 164 -14.60 11.94 19.76
CA PHE A 164 -15.52 12.81 19.05
C PHE A 164 -16.66 12.03 18.39
N ASN A 165 -16.36 10.93 17.70
CA ASN A 165 -17.30 10.23 16.83
C ASN A 165 -18.07 9.11 17.54
N MET A 166 -17.61 8.63 18.69
CA MET A 166 -18.18 7.48 19.40
C MET A 166 -18.30 7.74 20.91
N PRO A 167 -18.95 8.83 21.34
CA PRO A 167 -19.02 9.18 22.77
C PRO A 167 -19.70 8.11 23.60
N THR A 168 -20.71 7.44 23.06
CA THR A 168 -21.43 6.36 23.77
C THR A 168 -20.53 5.17 24.05
N VAL A 169 -19.65 4.82 23.12
CA VAL A 169 -18.68 3.73 23.32
C VAL A 169 -17.69 4.10 24.41
N ILE A 170 -17.20 5.34 24.41
CA ILE A 170 -16.26 5.86 25.41
C ILE A 170 -16.90 5.83 26.79
N GLU A 171 -18.15 6.27 26.91
CA GLU A 171 -18.89 6.20 28.18
C GLU A 171 -19.04 4.77 28.68
N GLY A 172 -19.36 3.84 27.79
CA GLY A 172 -19.43 2.42 28.15
C GLY A 172 -18.11 1.88 28.68
N ILE A 173 -17.01 2.24 28.07
CA ILE A 173 -15.65 1.84 28.53
C ILE A 173 -15.33 2.43 29.90
N LYS A 174 -15.66 3.68 30.13
CA LYS A 174 -15.50 4.35 31.45
C LYS A 174 -16.28 3.61 32.54
N LYS A 175 -17.54 3.24 32.26
CA LYS A 175 -18.39 2.51 33.22
C LYS A 175 -17.86 1.14 33.56
N THR A 176 -17.13 0.49 32.64
CA THR A 176 -16.54 -0.81 32.91
C THR A 176 -15.22 -0.72 33.67
N GLY A 177 -14.72 0.46 33.93
CA GLY A 177 -13.46 0.69 34.62
C GLY A 177 -12.22 0.43 33.78
N LEU A 178 -12.38 0.22 32.47
CA LEU A 178 -11.24 0.04 31.56
C LEU A 178 -10.48 1.33 31.30
N LEU A 179 -11.14 2.48 31.48
CA LEU A 179 -10.53 3.80 31.39
C LEU A 179 -10.90 4.62 32.63
N TYR A 180 -9.93 5.31 33.16
CA TYR A 180 -10.18 6.30 34.23
C TYR A 180 -10.55 7.63 33.59
N GLU A 181 -11.56 8.29 34.14
CA GLU A 181 -12.06 9.55 33.61
C GLU A 181 -10.97 10.61 33.48
N ASP A 182 -10.10 10.72 34.50
CA ASP A 182 -8.99 11.70 34.55
C ASP A 182 -7.85 11.37 33.59
N LYS A 183 -7.86 10.18 32.97
CA LYS A 183 -6.81 9.67 32.08
C LYS A 183 -7.29 9.38 30.68
N LEU A 184 -8.53 9.71 30.39
CA LEU A 184 -9.06 9.63 29.05
C LEU A 184 -8.58 10.84 28.25
N ILE A 185 -7.46 10.69 27.65
CA ILE A 185 -6.78 11.71 26.88
C ILE A 185 -6.54 11.26 25.48
#